data_a528269307f0c659067c12b2019963ba
#
_entry.id   a528269307f0c659067c12b2019963ba
#
_cell.length_a   1.000
_cell.length_b   1.000
_cell.length_c   1.000
_cell.angle_alpha   90.00
_cell.angle_beta   90.00
_cell.angle_gamma   90.00
#
_symmetry.space_group_name_H-M   'P 1'
#
loop_
_entity.id
_entity.type
_entity.pdbx_description
1 polymer ?
#
loop_
_entity_poly.entity_id
_entity_poly.type
_entity_poly.pdbx_seq_one_letter_code
_entity_poly.pdbx_strand_id
1 'polypeptide(L)'
;MHISIFLTIGILIAKMGYGYIDTIYWLVAALLSWGISFYLLKRSASTINAQCLSLIFCVFCMGGVLTSHQMDKKQEKPQIITEENLSSFDKTMLVTQEYRNTIQKHLRSLNIQEQDFAIVSAMTLGDKTSLTKETKDIYSISGASHILAVSGLHIGIIFQLFILLLGGRRRSIPTIILSITAIWAYVIFIGMPASAIRSATMISICCFAMLSHRKALSINNLAFAYVIMLIYNPLYLFDISFQMSFMAVYSILLFYQPLEGLCSTSHFYTRWSWSMLCISIAAQIGTMPLIIYYFGRISCYALFTGFIAIPAATVILWLSAAILLLTLLTHIPLMSLLSEPLLHFTASGLISITQATNTALKLTTMLPGASIDGIKINIPQLCLIYFCIIVGYIFIRKTRYYSKTSSIPFSVKSSSSAF
;
A
#
# COMPACT_ATOMS: atom_id res chain seq x y z
N MET A 1 -7.07 2.35 -16.95
CA MET A 1 -7.65 1.06 -16.58
C MET A 1 -7.49 -0.01 -17.67
N HIS A 2 -7.88 0.22 -18.93
CA HIS A 2 -7.71 -0.78 -20.00
C HIS A 2 -6.27 -1.25 -20.19
N ILE A 3 -5.30 -0.33 -20.22
CA ILE A 3 -3.87 -0.64 -20.35
C ILE A 3 -3.39 -1.63 -19.27
N SER A 4 -3.79 -1.45 -18.01
CA SER A 4 -3.38 -2.34 -16.94
C SER A 4 -3.90 -3.76 -17.10
N ILE A 5 -5.13 -3.92 -17.61
CA ILE A 5 -5.74 -5.24 -17.85
C ILE A 5 -4.97 -6.01 -18.93
N PHE A 6 -4.71 -5.39 -20.08
CA PHE A 6 -4.03 -6.05 -21.18
C PHE A 6 -2.55 -6.33 -20.86
N LEU A 7 -1.88 -5.45 -20.15
CA LEU A 7 -0.53 -5.71 -19.63
C LEU A 7 -0.53 -6.95 -18.72
N THR A 8 -1.50 -7.04 -17.80
CA THR A 8 -1.65 -8.20 -16.89
C THR A 8 -1.87 -9.49 -17.64
N ILE A 9 -2.75 -9.50 -18.66
CA ILE A 9 -3.02 -10.68 -19.48
C ILE A 9 -1.74 -11.11 -20.23
N GLY A 10 -0.98 -10.15 -20.79
CA GLY A 10 0.30 -10.42 -21.42
C GLY A 10 1.31 -11.07 -20.49
N ILE A 11 1.42 -10.57 -19.25
CA ILE A 11 2.30 -11.13 -18.21
C ILE A 11 1.88 -12.56 -17.84
N LEU A 12 0.58 -12.80 -17.67
CA LEU A 12 0.05 -14.12 -17.32
C LEU A 12 0.33 -15.15 -18.43
N ILE A 13 0.04 -14.81 -19.68
CA ILE A 13 0.24 -15.72 -20.82
C ILE A 13 1.73 -15.98 -21.03
N ALA A 14 2.59 -14.96 -20.94
CA ALA A 14 4.02 -15.14 -21.07
C ALA A 14 4.61 -16.03 -19.97
N LYS A 15 4.12 -15.92 -18.72
CA LYS A 15 4.56 -16.81 -17.65
C LYS A 15 4.12 -18.25 -17.88
N MET A 16 2.89 -18.47 -18.37
CA MET A 16 2.38 -19.82 -18.68
C MET A 16 3.07 -20.44 -19.88
N GLY A 17 3.44 -19.62 -20.89
CA GLY A 17 4.13 -20.03 -22.12
C GLY A 17 5.65 -19.93 -22.04
N TYR A 18 6.22 -19.69 -20.87
CA TYR A 18 7.66 -19.57 -20.73
C TYR A 18 8.38 -20.89 -21.10
N GLY A 19 9.42 -20.78 -21.91
CA GLY A 19 10.11 -21.95 -22.49
C GLY A 19 9.55 -22.42 -23.83
N TYR A 20 8.36 -21.96 -24.25
CA TYR A 20 7.79 -22.21 -25.58
C TYR A 20 7.89 -20.99 -26.51
N ILE A 21 7.86 -19.79 -25.94
CA ILE A 21 7.89 -18.53 -26.70
C ILE A 21 9.05 -17.69 -26.16
N ASP A 22 10.07 -17.51 -27.00
CA ASP A 22 11.24 -16.70 -26.67
C ASP A 22 10.89 -15.21 -26.59
N THR A 23 11.64 -14.47 -25.82
CA THR A 23 11.50 -13.01 -25.63
C THR A 23 11.50 -12.26 -26.97
N ILE A 24 12.23 -12.76 -27.98
CA ILE A 24 12.35 -12.13 -29.30
C ILE A 24 11.00 -12.12 -30.06
N TYR A 25 10.20 -13.19 -29.97
CA TYR A 25 8.90 -13.24 -30.63
C TYR A 25 7.90 -12.22 -30.05
N TRP A 26 7.92 -12.05 -28.73
CA TRP A 26 7.13 -11.02 -28.05
C TRP A 26 7.54 -9.61 -28.48
N LEU A 27 8.87 -9.37 -28.61
CA LEU A 27 9.41 -8.08 -29.05
C LEU A 27 9.00 -7.76 -30.47
N VAL A 28 9.15 -8.72 -31.40
CA VAL A 28 8.76 -8.54 -32.79
C VAL A 28 7.26 -8.25 -32.91
N ALA A 29 6.43 -8.99 -32.20
CA ALA A 29 4.98 -8.77 -32.17
C ALA A 29 4.62 -7.36 -31.63
N ALA A 30 5.31 -6.90 -30.58
CA ALA A 30 5.12 -5.56 -30.03
C ALA A 30 5.51 -4.46 -31.04
N LEU A 31 6.66 -4.59 -31.70
CA LEU A 31 7.14 -3.63 -32.71
C LEU A 31 6.24 -3.59 -33.95
N LEU A 32 5.79 -4.76 -34.44
CA LEU A 32 4.85 -4.83 -35.55
C LEU A 32 3.52 -4.16 -35.23
N SER A 33 2.94 -4.45 -34.06
CA SER A 33 1.69 -3.84 -33.66
C SER A 33 1.81 -2.33 -33.42
N TRP A 34 2.93 -1.86 -32.90
CA TRP A 34 3.24 -0.43 -32.77
C TRP A 34 3.36 0.25 -34.15
N GLY A 35 4.07 -0.38 -35.10
CA GLY A 35 4.21 0.09 -36.47
C GLY A 35 2.87 0.17 -37.20
N ILE A 36 2.01 -0.84 -37.04
CA ILE A 36 0.64 -0.83 -37.59
C ILE A 36 -0.17 0.31 -36.98
N SER A 37 -0.09 0.53 -35.66
CA SER A 37 -0.78 1.63 -35.00
C SER A 37 -0.33 2.99 -35.53
N PHE A 38 0.98 3.18 -35.74
CA PHE A 38 1.55 4.40 -36.32
C PHE A 38 1.11 4.64 -37.77
N TYR A 39 1.06 3.57 -38.58
CA TYR A 39 0.55 3.63 -39.95
C TYR A 39 -0.92 4.04 -40.00
N LEU A 40 -1.75 3.44 -39.12
CA LEU A 40 -3.18 3.75 -39.02
C LEU A 40 -3.44 5.19 -38.58
N LEU A 41 -2.57 5.78 -37.77
CA LEU A 41 -2.65 7.16 -37.30
C LEU A 41 -2.63 8.17 -38.46
N LYS A 42 -1.92 7.84 -39.54
CA LYS A 42 -1.79 8.71 -40.74
C LYS A 42 -2.98 8.60 -41.71
N ARG A 43 -3.86 7.62 -41.57
CA ARG A 43 -4.78 7.25 -42.66
C ARG A 43 -6.17 7.86 -42.61
N SER A 44 -6.86 7.95 -41.47
CA SER A 44 -8.19 8.63 -41.37
C SER A 44 -8.84 8.45 -39.98
N ALA A 45 -9.81 9.29 -39.64
CA ALA A 45 -10.62 9.19 -38.44
C ALA A 45 -11.43 7.86 -38.35
N SER A 46 -11.75 7.22 -39.49
CA SER A 46 -12.47 5.93 -39.53
C SER A 46 -11.64 4.75 -38.99
N THR A 47 -10.33 4.90 -38.83
CA THR A 47 -9.42 3.83 -38.37
C THR A 47 -9.10 3.89 -36.88
N ILE A 48 -9.74 4.78 -36.11
CA ILE A 48 -9.48 4.97 -34.67
C ILE A 48 -9.66 3.65 -33.87
N ASN A 49 -10.70 2.88 -34.17
CA ASN A 49 -10.95 1.61 -33.47
C ASN A 49 -9.83 0.59 -33.74
N ALA A 50 -9.36 0.49 -34.98
CA ALA A 50 -8.28 -0.40 -35.36
C ALA A 50 -6.94 0.04 -34.72
N GLN A 51 -6.69 1.34 -34.66
CA GLN A 51 -5.55 1.91 -33.97
C GLN A 51 -5.56 1.60 -32.49
N CYS A 52 -6.70 1.81 -31.80
CA CYS A 52 -6.85 1.48 -30.38
C CYS A 52 -6.60 -0.01 -30.14
N LEU A 53 -7.12 -0.90 -31.00
CA LEU A 53 -6.92 -2.35 -30.89
C LEU A 53 -5.44 -2.70 -31.04
N SER A 54 -4.75 -2.10 -32.01
CA SER A 54 -3.32 -2.33 -32.23
C SER A 54 -2.46 -1.85 -31.06
N LEU A 55 -2.78 -0.69 -30.45
CA LEU A 55 -2.12 -0.21 -29.23
C LEU A 55 -2.34 -1.13 -28.04
N ILE A 56 -3.57 -1.62 -27.86
CA ILE A 56 -3.91 -2.58 -26.80
C ILE A 56 -3.09 -3.88 -26.97
N PHE A 57 -3.00 -4.39 -28.20
CA PHE A 57 -2.20 -5.57 -28.50
C PHE A 57 -0.71 -5.32 -28.29
N CYS A 58 -0.20 -4.12 -28.59
CA CYS A 58 1.18 -3.73 -28.30
C CYS A 58 1.45 -3.79 -26.78
N VAL A 59 0.56 -3.25 -25.94
CA VAL A 59 0.68 -3.29 -24.47
C VAL A 59 0.65 -4.73 -23.96
N PHE A 60 -0.19 -5.58 -24.54
CA PHE A 60 -0.22 -7.01 -24.25
C PHE A 60 1.13 -7.69 -24.55
N CYS A 61 1.69 -7.47 -25.74
CA CYS A 61 3.01 -8.01 -26.12
C CYS A 61 4.14 -7.45 -25.26
N MET A 62 4.08 -6.17 -24.86
CA MET A 62 5.03 -5.58 -23.91
C MET A 62 5.02 -6.31 -22.55
N GLY A 63 3.86 -6.71 -22.05
CA GLY A 63 3.76 -7.58 -20.87
C GLY A 63 4.50 -8.90 -21.07
N GLY A 64 4.41 -9.49 -22.28
CA GLY A 64 5.15 -10.68 -22.66
C GLY A 64 6.66 -10.48 -22.66
N VAL A 65 7.15 -9.43 -23.33
CA VAL A 65 8.58 -9.07 -23.38
C VAL A 65 9.17 -8.92 -21.98
N LEU A 66 8.51 -8.09 -21.15
CA LEU A 66 8.98 -7.80 -19.79
C LEU A 66 9.09 -9.07 -18.95
N THR A 67 8.09 -9.96 -19.06
CA THR A 67 8.05 -11.19 -18.27
C THR A 67 9.11 -12.18 -18.71
N SER A 68 9.23 -12.45 -20.01
CA SER A 68 10.23 -13.38 -20.54
C SER A 68 11.64 -12.89 -20.20
N HIS A 69 11.95 -11.61 -20.44
CA HIS A 69 13.24 -11.01 -20.10
C HIS A 69 13.57 -11.12 -18.60
N GLN A 70 12.59 -10.87 -17.72
CA GLN A 70 12.80 -10.96 -16.27
C GLN A 70 13.01 -12.42 -15.80
N MET A 71 12.35 -13.37 -16.46
CA MET A 71 12.53 -14.79 -16.17
C MET A 71 13.90 -15.29 -16.66
N ASP A 72 14.35 -14.86 -17.84
CA ASP A 72 15.68 -15.17 -18.38
C ASP A 72 16.77 -14.66 -17.44
N LYS A 73 16.66 -13.40 -16.99
CA LYS A 73 17.59 -12.80 -16.02
C LYS A 73 17.62 -13.56 -14.68
N LYS A 74 16.50 -14.13 -14.25
CA LYS A 74 16.43 -14.91 -13.00
C LYS A 74 17.11 -16.28 -13.12
N GLN A 75 17.24 -16.81 -14.32
CA GLN A 75 17.95 -18.07 -14.58
C GLN A 75 19.48 -17.89 -14.71
N GLU A 76 19.93 -16.66 -14.96
CA GLU A 76 21.36 -16.35 -14.94
C GLU A 76 21.90 -16.61 -13.53
N LYS A 77 23.04 -17.32 -13.44
CA LYS A 77 23.69 -17.63 -12.17
C LYS A 77 23.99 -16.33 -11.41
N PRO A 78 23.70 -16.27 -10.09
CA PRO A 78 24.07 -15.11 -9.31
C PRO A 78 25.57 -14.88 -9.43
N GLN A 79 25.97 -13.70 -9.91
CA GLN A 79 27.37 -13.30 -9.89
C GLN A 79 27.84 -13.27 -8.43
N ILE A 80 28.99 -13.87 -8.15
CA ILE A 80 29.62 -13.78 -6.83
C ILE A 80 29.94 -12.30 -6.63
N ILE A 81 29.21 -11.67 -5.69
CA ILE A 81 29.43 -10.28 -5.32
C ILE A 81 30.69 -10.26 -4.45
N THR A 82 31.81 -9.84 -5.02
CA THR A 82 33.03 -9.49 -4.30
C THR A 82 32.97 -8.03 -3.91
N GLU A 83 33.63 -7.63 -2.80
CA GLU A 83 33.62 -6.24 -2.30
C GLU A 83 34.05 -5.21 -3.34
N GLU A 84 34.92 -5.59 -4.28
CA GLU A 84 35.41 -4.75 -5.38
C GLU A 84 34.33 -4.41 -6.44
N ASN A 85 33.27 -5.21 -6.56
CA ASN A 85 32.21 -5.06 -7.58
C ASN A 85 30.90 -4.49 -7.01
N LEU A 86 30.93 -3.92 -5.80
CA LEU A 86 29.77 -3.30 -5.17
C LEU A 86 29.35 -2.03 -5.91
N SER A 87 28.11 -2.01 -6.39
CA SER A 87 27.49 -0.82 -6.95
C SER A 87 27.44 0.31 -5.88
N SER A 88 27.43 1.56 -6.32
CA SER A 88 27.24 2.72 -5.42
C SER A 88 25.93 2.57 -4.59
N PHE A 89 24.94 1.92 -5.15
CA PHE A 89 23.68 1.61 -4.45
C PHE A 89 23.90 0.59 -3.32
N ASP A 90 24.64 -0.49 -3.57
CA ASP A 90 24.92 -1.52 -2.55
C ASP A 90 25.75 -0.94 -1.40
N LYS A 91 26.71 -0.06 -1.70
CA LYS A 91 27.47 0.69 -0.67
C LYS A 91 26.56 1.55 0.19
N THR A 92 25.59 2.25 -0.41
CA THR A 92 24.60 3.03 0.33
C THR A 92 23.75 2.14 1.24
N MET A 93 23.37 0.96 0.77
CA MET A 93 22.60 -0.01 1.56
C MET A 93 23.38 -0.55 2.76
N LEU A 94 24.68 -0.82 2.61
CA LEU A 94 25.56 -1.22 3.72
C LEU A 94 25.68 -0.11 4.76
N VAL A 95 25.93 1.12 4.32
CA VAL A 95 26.00 2.28 5.22
C VAL A 95 24.68 2.46 5.99
N THR A 96 23.53 2.38 5.31
CA THR A 96 22.23 2.48 6.00
C THR A 96 21.99 1.34 6.98
N GLN A 97 22.52 0.15 6.71
CA GLN A 97 22.44 -0.99 7.62
C GLN A 97 23.28 -0.75 8.89
N GLU A 98 24.47 -0.20 8.78
CA GLU A 98 25.30 0.18 9.93
C GLU A 98 24.61 1.24 10.80
N TYR A 99 24.02 2.27 10.18
CA TYR A 99 23.23 3.27 10.92
C TYR A 99 22.03 2.66 11.63
N ARG A 100 21.30 1.74 10.99
CA ARG A 100 20.18 1.00 11.64
C ARG A 100 20.67 0.21 12.86
N ASN A 101 21.81 -0.49 12.74
CA ASN A 101 22.40 -1.24 13.84
C ASN A 101 22.81 -0.32 15.01
N THR A 102 23.32 0.86 14.70
CA THR A 102 23.68 1.86 15.71
C THR A 102 22.44 2.39 16.44
N ILE A 103 21.36 2.70 15.69
CA ILE A 103 20.08 3.12 16.27
C ILE A 103 19.48 2.01 17.14
N GLN A 104 19.54 0.75 16.69
CA GLN A 104 19.07 -0.39 17.49
C GLN A 104 19.84 -0.53 18.82
N LYS A 105 21.17 -0.37 18.79
CA LYS A 105 21.98 -0.35 20.00
C LYS A 105 21.58 0.77 20.95
N HIS A 106 21.31 1.96 20.40
CA HIS A 106 20.87 3.10 21.21
C HIS A 106 19.45 2.88 21.78
N LEU A 107 18.50 2.35 21.00
CA LEU A 107 17.17 2.01 21.51
C LEU A 107 17.24 0.97 22.64
N ARG A 108 18.15 -0.02 22.56
CA ARG A 108 18.38 -0.99 23.65
C ARG A 108 18.95 -0.33 24.92
N SER A 109 19.80 0.69 24.79
CA SER A 109 20.34 1.42 25.95
C SER A 109 19.31 2.22 26.73
N LEU A 110 18.11 2.46 26.15
CA LEU A 110 17.00 3.13 26.81
C LEU A 110 16.15 2.21 27.72
N ASN A 111 16.69 1.05 28.13
CA ASN A 111 16.01 0.05 28.99
C ASN A 111 14.65 -0.46 28.47
N ILE A 112 14.47 -0.50 27.16
CA ILE A 112 13.27 -1.07 26.54
C ILE A 112 13.34 -2.60 26.69
N GLN A 113 12.28 -3.23 27.19
CA GLN A 113 12.19 -4.69 27.27
C GLN A 113 12.35 -5.34 25.89
N GLU A 114 12.99 -6.49 25.82
CA GLU A 114 13.37 -7.12 24.55
C GLU A 114 12.18 -7.36 23.59
N GLN A 115 11.00 -7.67 24.15
CA GLN A 115 9.78 -7.86 23.37
C GLN A 115 9.26 -6.55 22.79
N ASP A 116 9.26 -5.47 23.57
CA ASP A 116 8.81 -4.14 23.12
C ASP A 116 9.79 -3.56 22.11
N PHE A 117 11.11 -3.76 22.35
CA PHE A 117 12.15 -3.42 21.39
C PHE A 117 11.95 -4.13 20.05
N ALA A 118 11.64 -5.44 20.07
CA ALA A 118 11.41 -6.21 18.85
C ALA A 118 10.23 -5.66 18.03
N ILE A 119 9.13 -5.27 18.70
CA ILE A 119 7.95 -4.68 18.07
C ILE A 119 8.29 -3.31 17.47
N VAL A 120 8.90 -2.42 18.26
CA VAL A 120 9.30 -1.08 17.81
C VAL A 120 10.28 -1.17 16.64
N SER A 121 11.31 -2.02 16.73
CA SER A 121 12.30 -2.21 15.67
C SER A 121 11.66 -2.75 14.38
N ALA A 122 10.72 -3.69 14.47
CA ALA A 122 10.00 -4.20 13.32
C ALA A 122 9.14 -3.14 12.64
N MET A 123 8.47 -2.28 13.42
CA MET A 123 7.58 -1.24 12.90
C MET A 123 8.33 -0.04 12.33
N THR A 124 9.45 0.35 12.93
CA THR A 124 10.18 1.59 12.59
C THR A 124 11.37 1.37 11.67
N LEU A 125 12.14 0.31 11.91
CA LEU A 125 13.37 -0.01 11.18
C LEU A 125 13.19 -1.16 10.18
N GLY A 126 12.04 -1.84 10.21
CA GLY A 126 11.76 -2.98 9.33
C GLY A 126 12.45 -4.29 9.74
N ASP A 127 13.12 -4.30 10.89
CA ASP A 127 13.83 -5.48 11.37
C ASP A 127 12.91 -6.41 12.17
N LYS A 128 12.70 -7.62 11.65
CA LYS A 128 11.83 -8.66 12.22
C LYS A 128 12.62 -9.79 12.91
N THR A 129 13.94 -9.68 12.97
CA THR A 129 14.81 -10.77 13.44
C THR A 129 14.59 -11.07 14.92
N SER A 130 14.34 -10.03 15.72
CA SER A 130 14.10 -10.13 17.17
C SER A 130 12.67 -10.54 17.53
N LEU A 131 11.73 -10.63 16.57
CA LEU A 131 10.35 -11.00 16.85
C LEU A 131 10.20 -12.48 17.20
N THR A 132 9.69 -12.78 18.39
CA THR A 132 9.38 -14.14 18.83
C THR A 132 8.23 -14.75 18.03
N LYS A 133 8.15 -16.09 18.00
CA LYS A 133 7.03 -16.78 17.38
C LYS A 133 5.71 -16.43 18.08
N GLU A 134 5.71 -16.36 19.42
CA GLU A 134 4.54 -15.99 20.20
C GLU A 134 3.99 -14.61 19.79
N THR A 135 4.86 -13.59 19.68
CA THR A 135 4.45 -12.26 19.25
C THR A 135 3.85 -12.30 17.83
N LYS A 136 4.48 -13.02 16.89
CA LYS A 136 3.95 -13.18 15.53
C LYS A 136 2.56 -13.83 15.52
N ASP A 137 2.36 -14.84 16.36
CA ASP A 137 1.08 -15.56 16.48
C ASP A 137 -0.01 -14.66 17.08
N ILE A 138 0.29 -13.92 18.15
CA ILE A 138 -0.65 -12.92 18.74
C ILE A 138 -1.14 -11.94 17.68
N TYR A 139 -0.21 -11.34 16.93
CA TYR A 139 -0.57 -10.37 15.88
C TYR A 139 -1.27 -11.03 14.68
N SER A 140 -1.00 -12.30 14.40
CA SER A 140 -1.67 -13.06 13.35
C SER A 140 -3.11 -13.40 13.71
N ILE A 141 -3.34 -13.94 14.90
CA ILE A 141 -4.66 -14.30 15.39
C ILE A 141 -5.55 -13.08 15.56
N SER A 142 -5.00 -11.99 16.09
CA SER A 142 -5.72 -10.72 16.22
C SER A 142 -6.01 -10.01 14.89
N GLY A 143 -5.39 -10.43 13.78
CA GLY A 143 -5.51 -9.77 12.46
C GLY A 143 -4.63 -8.53 12.27
N ALA A 144 -3.72 -8.26 13.21
CA ALA A 144 -2.84 -7.10 13.21
C ALA A 144 -1.45 -7.39 12.58
N SER A 145 -1.23 -8.55 11.93
CA SER A 145 0.06 -8.92 11.33
C SER A 145 0.64 -7.88 10.38
N HIS A 146 -0.22 -7.12 9.71
CA HIS A 146 0.17 -6.07 8.77
C HIS A 146 0.87 -4.88 9.46
N ILE A 147 0.76 -4.76 10.78
CA ILE A 147 1.38 -3.71 11.59
C ILE A 147 2.81 -4.08 11.99
N LEU A 148 3.13 -5.37 12.19
CA LEU A 148 4.49 -5.85 12.47
C LEU A 148 5.45 -5.74 11.28
N ALA A 149 4.95 -5.40 10.12
CA ALA A 149 5.78 -5.15 8.94
C ALA A 149 5.66 -3.70 8.54
N VAL A 150 6.74 -3.11 8.06
CA VAL A 150 6.62 -1.79 7.43
C VAL A 150 5.66 -1.90 6.26
N SER A 151 4.51 -1.29 6.41
CA SER A 151 3.37 -1.37 5.50
C SER A 151 3.10 0.00 4.85
N GLY A 152 2.14 0.02 3.91
CA GLY A 152 1.67 1.27 3.33
C GLY A 152 1.13 2.27 4.34
N LEU A 153 0.54 1.77 5.42
CA LEU A 153 0.07 2.60 6.53
C LEU A 153 1.24 3.35 7.18
N HIS A 154 2.37 2.68 7.45
CA HIS A 154 3.55 3.30 8.06
C HIS A 154 4.11 4.42 7.18
N ILE A 155 4.25 4.18 5.87
CA ILE A 155 4.72 5.19 4.93
C ILE A 155 3.74 6.37 4.86
N GLY A 156 2.43 6.11 4.91
CA GLY A 156 1.40 7.14 4.97
C GLY A 156 1.45 7.98 6.24
N ILE A 157 1.69 7.37 7.40
CA ILE A 157 1.84 8.04 8.70
C ILE A 157 3.08 8.95 8.69
N ILE A 158 4.20 8.46 8.19
CA ILE A 158 5.45 9.22 8.07
C ILE A 158 5.26 10.37 7.08
N PHE A 159 4.61 10.15 5.95
CA PHE A 159 4.25 11.21 5.02
C PHE A 159 3.42 12.31 5.69
N GLN A 160 2.42 11.92 6.47
CA GLN A 160 1.58 12.87 7.20
C GLN A 160 2.39 13.66 8.25
N LEU A 161 3.33 13.01 8.94
CA LEU A 161 4.24 13.65 9.88
C LEU A 161 5.07 14.74 9.18
N PHE A 162 5.67 14.44 8.03
CA PHE A 162 6.45 15.42 7.27
C PHE A 162 5.59 16.60 6.79
N ILE A 163 4.38 16.35 6.29
CA ILE A 163 3.48 17.44 5.91
C ILE A 163 3.14 18.32 7.11
N LEU A 164 2.91 17.73 8.27
CA LEU A 164 2.60 18.47 9.50
C LEU A 164 3.78 19.35 9.93
N LEU A 165 4.99 18.80 9.96
CA LEU A 165 6.22 19.51 10.29
C LEU A 165 6.53 20.67 9.30
N LEU A 166 6.14 20.53 8.04
CA LEU A 166 6.30 21.54 7.00
C LEU A 166 5.12 22.54 6.95
N GLY A 167 4.34 22.66 8.04
CA GLY A 167 3.28 23.66 8.18
C GLY A 167 1.94 23.28 7.56
N GLY A 168 1.68 22.01 7.27
CA GLY A 168 0.38 21.48 6.86
C GLY A 168 -0.09 21.84 5.46
N ARG A 169 0.70 22.56 4.68
CA ARG A 169 0.34 23.04 3.33
C ARG A 169 0.47 21.92 2.28
N ARG A 170 -0.50 21.02 2.24
CA ARG A 170 -0.50 19.83 1.36
C ARG A 170 -0.42 20.11 -0.14
N ARG A 171 -0.63 21.35 -0.60
CA ARG A 171 -0.61 21.74 -2.03
C ARG A 171 0.57 22.64 -2.40
N SER A 172 1.46 22.92 -1.48
CA SER A 172 2.68 23.68 -1.78
C SER A 172 3.69 22.77 -2.50
N ILE A 173 4.19 23.21 -3.64
CA ILE A 173 5.20 22.45 -4.42
C ILE A 173 6.41 22.05 -3.58
N PRO A 174 7.05 22.99 -2.83
CA PRO A 174 8.23 22.63 -2.03
C PRO A 174 7.88 21.63 -0.92
N THR A 175 6.71 21.74 -0.28
CA THR A 175 6.26 20.77 0.73
C THR A 175 6.11 19.37 0.14
N ILE A 176 5.52 19.26 -1.05
CA ILE A 176 5.34 17.97 -1.72
C ILE A 176 6.68 17.36 -2.12
N ILE A 177 7.57 18.14 -2.75
CA ILE A 177 8.90 17.66 -3.17
C ILE A 177 9.68 17.19 -1.94
N LEU A 178 9.74 18.00 -0.88
CA LEU A 178 10.48 17.66 0.32
C LEU A 178 9.88 16.42 1.02
N SER A 179 8.56 16.29 1.07
CA SER A 179 7.90 15.11 1.65
C SER A 179 8.15 13.84 0.84
N ILE A 180 8.13 13.91 -0.50
CA ILE A 180 8.46 12.77 -1.36
C ILE A 180 9.92 12.35 -1.16
N THR A 181 10.85 13.32 -1.15
CA THR A 181 12.28 13.06 -0.91
C THR A 181 12.49 12.41 0.46
N ALA A 182 11.84 12.91 1.50
CA ALA A 182 11.92 12.35 2.85
C ALA A 182 11.37 10.91 2.93
N ILE A 183 10.24 10.61 2.24
CA ILE A 183 9.71 9.25 2.18
C ILE A 183 10.69 8.31 1.49
N TRP A 184 11.25 8.68 0.34
CA TRP A 184 12.20 7.83 -0.36
C TRP A 184 13.49 7.65 0.42
N ALA A 185 13.99 8.69 1.10
CA ALA A 185 15.12 8.58 2.02
C ALA A 185 14.83 7.58 3.15
N TYR A 186 13.63 7.64 3.74
CA TYR A 186 13.21 6.66 4.74
C TYR A 186 13.09 5.24 4.17
N VAL A 187 12.55 5.06 2.96
CA VAL A 187 12.45 3.75 2.30
C VAL A 187 13.83 3.14 2.05
N ILE A 188 14.80 3.95 1.61
CA ILE A 188 16.20 3.53 1.45
C ILE A 188 16.78 3.16 2.82
N PHE A 189 16.57 3.99 3.84
CA PHE A 189 17.05 3.78 5.19
C PHE A 189 16.58 2.45 5.79
N ILE A 190 15.31 2.06 5.60
CA ILE A 190 14.77 0.78 6.12
C ILE A 190 15.13 -0.44 5.26
N GLY A 191 15.95 -0.29 4.21
CA GLY A 191 16.39 -1.38 3.35
C GLY A 191 15.46 -1.75 2.20
N MET A 192 14.64 -0.79 1.74
CA MET A 192 13.78 -0.91 0.55
C MET A 192 12.84 -2.13 0.54
N PRO A 193 12.10 -2.42 1.61
CA PRO A 193 11.14 -3.52 1.58
C PRO A 193 10.08 -3.26 0.49
N ALA A 194 9.68 -4.31 -0.23
CA ALA A 194 8.77 -4.19 -1.37
C ALA A 194 7.44 -3.48 -1.03
N SER A 195 6.92 -3.66 0.20
CA SER A 195 5.73 -2.96 0.70
C SER A 195 5.91 -1.44 0.78
N ALA A 196 7.09 -0.99 1.24
CA ALA A 196 7.41 0.43 1.37
C ALA A 196 7.61 1.10 0.00
N ILE A 197 8.32 0.43 -0.93
CA ILE A 197 8.49 0.89 -2.31
C ILE A 197 7.14 1.11 -2.98
N ARG A 198 6.21 0.15 -2.87
CA ARG A 198 4.86 0.29 -3.44
C ARG A 198 4.13 1.51 -2.91
N SER A 199 4.17 1.68 -1.60
CA SER A 199 3.46 2.78 -0.95
C SER A 199 4.07 4.13 -1.26
N ALA A 200 5.40 4.24 -1.28
CA ALA A 200 6.10 5.45 -1.68
C ALA A 200 5.78 5.82 -3.14
N THR A 201 5.76 4.83 -4.05
CA THR A 201 5.36 5.03 -5.45
C THR A 201 3.92 5.52 -5.56
N MET A 202 2.96 4.87 -4.87
CA MET A 202 1.55 5.29 -4.87
C MET A 202 1.37 6.71 -4.33
N ILE A 203 2.02 7.04 -3.19
CA ILE A 203 1.96 8.38 -2.59
C ILE A 203 2.58 9.41 -3.53
N SER A 204 3.72 9.11 -4.14
CA SER A 204 4.37 10.02 -5.11
C SER A 204 3.44 10.34 -6.28
N ILE A 205 2.77 9.34 -6.85
CA ILE A 205 1.81 9.52 -7.95
C ILE A 205 0.59 10.34 -7.48
N CYS A 206 0.07 10.07 -6.27
CA CYS A 206 -1.01 10.88 -5.69
C CYS A 206 -0.59 12.34 -5.51
N CYS A 207 0.63 12.59 -5.06
CA CYS A 207 1.18 13.93 -4.88
C CYS A 207 1.32 14.67 -6.23
N PHE A 208 1.83 14.01 -7.27
CA PHE A 208 1.89 14.60 -8.62
C PHE A 208 0.49 14.89 -9.18
N ALA A 209 -0.48 14.01 -8.94
CA ALA A 209 -1.87 14.27 -9.33
C ALA A 209 -2.46 15.49 -8.60
N MET A 210 -2.12 15.68 -7.31
CA MET A 210 -2.53 16.87 -6.53
C MET A 210 -1.96 18.16 -7.11
N LEU A 211 -0.70 18.17 -7.54
CA LEU A 211 -0.06 19.32 -8.19
C LEU A 211 -0.73 19.67 -9.52
N SER A 212 -1.21 18.68 -10.24
CA SER A 212 -1.93 18.85 -11.50
C SER A 212 -3.41 19.19 -11.33
N HIS A 213 -3.86 19.59 -10.13
CA HIS A 213 -5.26 19.87 -9.77
C HIS A 213 -6.24 18.72 -10.09
N ARG A 214 -5.74 17.49 -10.23
CA ARG A 214 -6.55 16.29 -10.45
C ARG A 214 -6.91 15.63 -9.12
N LYS A 215 -7.92 14.75 -9.14
CA LYS A 215 -8.27 13.94 -7.97
C LYS A 215 -7.10 13.02 -7.63
N ALA A 216 -6.48 13.23 -6.47
CA ALA A 216 -5.33 12.44 -6.01
C ALA A 216 -5.68 10.96 -5.86
N LEU A 217 -6.78 10.67 -5.18
CA LEU A 217 -7.28 9.31 -5.00
C LEU A 217 -8.25 8.97 -6.14
N SER A 218 -7.77 8.27 -7.14
CA SER A 218 -8.57 7.81 -8.27
C SER A 218 -8.11 6.42 -8.73
N ILE A 219 -9.03 5.65 -9.29
CA ILE A 219 -8.73 4.34 -9.87
C ILE A 219 -7.68 4.45 -10.99
N ASN A 220 -7.66 5.56 -11.73
CA ASN A 220 -6.67 5.77 -12.78
C ASN A 220 -5.26 5.98 -12.23
N ASN A 221 -5.11 6.70 -11.11
CA ASN A 221 -3.81 6.89 -10.47
C ASN A 221 -3.30 5.57 -9.87
N LEU A 222 -4.20 4.76 -9.29
CA LEU A 222 -3.88 3.42 -8.83
C LEU A 222 -3.45 2.51 -10.01
N ALA A 223 -4.19 2.54 -11.12
CA ALA A 223 -3.84 1.79 -12.32
C ALA A 223 -2.50 2.24 -12.94
N PHE A 224 -2.17 3.53 -12.86
CA PHE A 224 -0.89 4.06 -13.31
C PHE A 224 0.26 3.56 -12.41
N ALA A 225 0.09 3.59 -11.08
CA ALA A 225 1.06 3.01 -10.15
C ALA A 225 1.28 1.51 -10.41
N TYR A 226 0.19 0.77 -10.63
CA TYR A 226 0.22 -0.64 -10.98
C TYR A 226 1.05 -0.92 -12.22
N VAL A 227 0.81 -0.17 -13.30
CA VAL A 227 1.54 -0.31 -14.56
C VAL A 227 3.04 -0.02 -14.39
N ILE A 228 3.39 1.09 -13.72
CA ILE A 228 4.80 1.44 -13.46
C ILE A 228 5.52 0.32 -12.72
N MET A 229 4.89 -0.25 -11.70
CA MET A 229 5.50 -1.32 -10.92
C MET A 229 5.65 -2.61 -11.69
N LEU A 230 4.70 -2.95 -12.57
CA LEU A 230 4.80 -4.13 -13.43
C LEU A 230 5.79 -3.95 -14.58
N ILE A 231 6.02 -2.71 -15.04
CA ILE A 231 7.11 -2.41 -15.99
C ILE A 231 8.47 -2.62 -15.32
N TYR A 232 8.61 -2.20 -14.05
CA TYR A 232 9.84 -2.41 -13.30
C TYR A 232 10.11 -3.91 -13.03
N ASN A 233 9.09 -4.64 -12.56
CA ASN A 233 9.18 -6.08 -12.34
C ASN A 233 7.81 -6.74 -12.53
N PRO A 234 7.58 -7.42 -13.68
CA PRO A 234 6.31 -8.08 -13.97
C PRO A 234 5.98 -9.24 -13.01
N LEU A 235 7.00 -9.84 -12.39
CA LEU A 235 6.81 -10.93 -11.43
C LEU A 235 6.14 -10.47 -10.12
N TYR A 236 6.08 -9.17 -9.84
CA TYR A 236 5.30 -8.63 -8.72
C TYR A 236 3.82 -9.01 -8.79
N LEU A 237 3.27 -9.25 -9.99
CA LEU A 237 1.91 -9.73 -10.16
C LEU A 237 1.61 -10.99 -9.35
N PHE A 238 2.63 -11.84 -9.14
CA PHE A 238 2.50 -13.12 -8.43
C PHE A 238 2.91 -13.02 -6.96
N ASP A 239 3.36 -11.85 -6.51
CA ASP A 239 3.69 -11.60 -5.11
C ASP A 239 2.42 -11.33 -4.31
N ILE A 240 2.22 -12.12 -3.24
CA ILE A 240 1.04 -12.04 -2.37
C ILE A 240 0.87 -10.63 -1.79
N SER A 241 1.98 -10.04 -1.36
CA SER A 241 1.98 -8.73 -0.73
C SER A 241 1.61 -7.62 -1.73
N PHE A 242 1.99 -7.78 -3.01
CA PHE A 242 1.58 -6.90 -4.09
C PHE A 242 0.07 -6.99 -4.34
N GLN A 243 -0.45 -8.21 -4.49
CA GLN A 243 -1.89 -8.45 -4.71
C GLN A 243 -2.72 -7.87 -3.57
N MET A 244 -2.38 -8.17 -2.32
CA MET A 244 -3.10 -7.66 -1.14
C MET A 244 -3.08 -6.13 -1.06
N SER A 245 -1.92 -5.50 -1.33
CA SER A 245 -1.79 -4.04 -1.27
C SER A 245 -2.67 -3.34 -2.30
N PHE A 246 -2.64 -3.79 -3.57
CA PHE A 246 -3.44 -3.19 -4.63
C PHE A 246 -4.93 -3.46 -4.44
N MET A 247 -5.31 -4.68 -4.00
CA MET A 247 -6.70 -5.02 -3.71
C MET A 247 -7.25 -4.21 -2.53
N ALA A 248 -6.47 -3.97 -1.48
CA ALA A 248 -6.88 -3.11 -0.37
C ALA A 248 -7.22 -1.69 -0.84
N VAL A 249 -6.30 -1.04 -1.57
CA VAL A 249 -6.51 0.33 -2.06
C VAL A 249 -7.65 0.40 -3.07
N TYR A 250 -7.74 -0.57 -3.98
CA TYR A 250 -8.82 -0.66 -4.96
C TYR A 250 -10.19 -0.78 -4.30
N SER A 251 -10.31 -1.65 -3.30
CA SER A 251 -11.53 -1.82 -2.51
C SER A 251 -11.90 -0.56 -1.72
N ILE A 252 -10.92 0.11 -1.10
CA ILE A 252 -11.17 1.38 -0.42
C ILE A 252 -11.73 2.42 -1.40
N LEU A 253 -11.15 2.53 -2.61
CA LEU A 253 -11.64 3.48 -3.62
C LEU A 253 -13.06 3.18 -4.09
N LEU A 254 -13.48 1.91 -4.08
CA LEU A 254 -14.83 1.50 -4.48
C LEU A 254 -15.84 1.65 -3.35
N PHE A 255 -15.51 1.14 -2.16
CA PHE A 255 -16.48 0.91 -1.09
C PHE A 255 -16.50 1.99 -0.02
N TYR A 256 -15.43 2.79 0.13
CA TYR A 256 -15.37 3.80 1.20
C TYR A 256 -16.53 4.81 1.12
N GLN A 257 -16.72 5.46 -0.04
CA GLN A 257 -17.79 6.45 -0.20
C GLN A 257 -19.21 5.88 0.01
N PRO A 258 -19.54 4.70 -0.55
CA PRO A 258 -20.81 4.03 -0.23
C PRO A 258 -21.02 3.76 1.26
N LEU A 259 -19.98 3.33 1.97
CA LEU A 259 -20.07 3.01 3.40
C LEU A 259 -20.17 4.30 4.26
N GLU A 260 -19.32 5.29 3.99
CA GLU A 260 -19.33 6.55 4.72
C GLU A 260 -20.69 7.25 4.65
N GLY A 261 -21.34 7.20 3.50
CA GLY A 261 -22.67 7.79 3.29
C GLY A 261 -23.84 7.03 3.94
N LEU A 262 -23.62 5.93 4.68
CA LEU A 262 -24.67 5.23 5.43
C LEU A 262 -25.02 5.92 6.74
N CYS A 263 -24.07 6.63 7.34
CA CYS A 263 -24.26 7.33 8.60
C CYS A 263 -23.80 8.78 8.47
N SER A 264 -24.73 9.72 8.65
CA SER A 264 -24.43 11.16 8.67
C SER A 264 -24.37 11.62 10.12
N THR A 265 -23.17 11.77 10.66
CA THR A 265 -22.94 12.26 12.01
C THR A 265 -22.31 13.64 12.00
N SER A 266 -22.83 14.54 12.86
CA SER A 266 -22.33 15.92 12.99
C SER A 266 -21.12 16.04 13.92
N HIS A 267 -20.99 15.11 14.88
CA HIS A 267 -19.91 15.14 15.87
C HIS A 267 -18.57 14.65 15.30
N PHE A 268 -17.50 15.37 15.57
CA PHE A 268 -16.14 15.08 15.09
C PHE A 268 -15.67 13.67 15.45
N TYR A 269 -15.80 13.26 16.70
CA TYR A 269 -15.32 11.95 17.18
C TYR A 269 -16.09 10.77 16.56
N THR A 270 -17.41 10.87 16.46
CA THR A 270 -18.23 9.82 15.85
C THR A 270 -17.98 9.72 14.35
N ARG A 271 -17.78 10.85 13.68
CA ARG A 271 -17.41 10.88 12.26
C ARG A 271 -16.04 10.26 12.03
N TRP A 272 -15.04 10.59 12.85
CA TRP A 272 -13.71 10.02 12.75
C TRP A 272 -13.72 8.50 12.96
N SER A 273 -14.38 8.01 14.01
CA SER A 273 -14.54 6.59 14.31
C SER A 273 -15.27 5.85 13.18
N TRP A 274 -16.35 6.44 12.66
CA TRP A 274 -17.08 5.89 11.52
C TRP A 274 -16.25 5.80 10.26
N SER A 275 -15.50 6.84 9.95
CA SER A 275 -14.59 6.87 8.79
C SER A 275 -13.51 5.79 8.90
N MET A 276 -12.90 5.60 10.07
CA MET A 276 -11.93 4.51 10.30
C MET A 276 -12.57 3.13 10.11
N LEU A 277 -13.78 2.92 10.63
CA LEU A 277 -14.51 1.67 10.45
C LEU A 277 -14.82 1.40 8.99
N CYS A 278 -15.29 2.40 8.24
CA CYS A 278 -15.56 2.30 6.80
C CYS A 278 -14.31 1.96 5.98
N ILE A 279 -13.17 2.58 6.28
CA ILE A 279 -11.90 2.27 5.62
C ILE A 279 -11.50 0.82 5.90
N SER A 280 -11.60 0.38 7.15
CA SER A 280 -11.23 -0.99 7.57
C SER A 280 -12.12 -2.04 6.91
N ILE A 281 -13.44 -1.83 6.89
CA ILE A 281 -14.40 -2.71 6.19
C ILE A 281 -14.11 -2.73 4.69
N ALA A 282 -13.94 -1.57 4.07
CA ALA A 282 -13.66 -1.48 2.65
C ALA A 282 -12.37 -2.22 2.26
N ALA A 283 -11.30 -2.08 3.05
CA ALA A 283 -10.05 -2.81 2.83
C ALA A 283 -10.25 -4.33 2.98
N GLN A 284 -10.97 -4.77 4.02
CA GLN A 284 -11.20 -6.19 4.29
C GLN A 284 -12.06 -6.85 3.19
N ILE A 285 -13.06 -6.17 2.64
CA ILE A 285 -13.86 -6.69 1.51
C ILE A 285 -12.94 -7.12 0.35
N GLY A 286 -11.89 -6.35 0.05
CA GLY A 286 -10.96 -6.70 -1.02
C GLY A 286 -9.90 -7.71 -0.63
N THR A 287 -9.39 -7.67 0.58
CA THR A 287 -8.24 -8.48 1.00
C THR A 287 -8.63 -9.82 1.62
N MET A 288 -9.79 -9.92 2.26
CA MET A 288 -10.22 -11.12 2.97
C MET A 288 -10.27 -12.38 2.08
N PRO A 289 -10.78 -12.35 0.83
CA PRO A 289 -10.74 -13.53 -0.03
C PRO A 289 -9.31 -14.03 -0.31
N LEU A 290 -8.35 -13.10 -0.50
CA LEU A 290 -6.94 -13.45 -0.69
C LEU A 290 -6.32 -13.99 0.61
N ILE A 291 -6.65 -13.42 1.76
CA ILE A 291 -6.17 -13.90 3.06
C ILE A 291 -6.62 -15.35 3.28
N ILE A 292 -7.88 -15.65 3.01
CA ILE A 292 -8.41 -17.02 3.11
C ILE A 292 -7.69 -17.95 2.13
N TYR A 293 -7.50 -17.52 0.88
CA TYR A 293 -6.87 -18.34 -0.14
C TYR A 293 -5.41 -18.68 0.17
N TYR A 294 -4.61 -17.67 0.63
CA TYR A 294 -3.18 -17.86 0.85
C TYR A 294 -2.84 -18.38 2.25
N PHE A 295 -3.58 -17.97 3.27
CA PHE A 295 -3.26 -18.27 4.67
C PHE A 295 -4.25 -19.25 5.33
N GLY A 296 -5.42 -19.48 4.74
CA GLY A 296 -6.43 -20.39 5.28
C GLY A 296 -7.00 -19.95 6.63
N ARG A 297 -6.89 -18.64 6.98
CA ARG A 297 -7.26 -18.09 8.29
C ARG A 297 -8.11 -16.85 8.14
N ILE A 298 -9.12 -16.71 9.02
CA ILE A 298 -9.92 -15.49 9.19
C ILE A 298 -9.78 -15.06 10.65
N SER A 299 -9.34 -13.81 10.87
CA SER A 299 -9.40 -13.17 12.19
C SER A 299 -10.78 -12.51 12.37
N CYS A 300 -11.57 -13.01 13.31
CA CYS A 300 -12.94 -12.52 13.53
C CYS A 300 -12.96 -11.12 14.16
N TYR A 301 -11.95 -10.79 14.96
CA TYR A 301 -11.86 -9.50 15.65
C TYR A 301 -10.97 -8.47 14.94
N ALA A 302 -10.55 -8.73 13.69
CA ALA A 302 -9.65 -7.87 12.94
C ALA A 302 -10.12 -6.41 12.79
N LEU A 303 -11.44 -6.18 12.73
CA LEU A 303 -12.01 -4.82 12.70
C LEU A 303 -11.81 -4.10 14.04
N PHE A 304 -12.08 -4.78 15.16
CA PHE A 304 -11.92 -4.24 16.50
C PHE A 304 -10.43 -4.00 16.83
N THR A 305 -9.59 -4.98 16.56
CA THR A 305 -8.14 -4.86 16.78
C THR A 305 -7.52 -3.78 15.92
N GLY A 306 -7.98 -3.61 14.68
CA GLY A 306 -7.56 -2.52 13.79
C GLY A 306 -7.87 -1.14 14.37
N PHE A 307 -8.99 -0.99 15.05
CA PHE A 307 -9.40 0.26 15.70
C PHE A 307 -8.45 0.65 16.86
N ILE A 308 -7.86 -0.33 17.53
CA ILE A 308 -6.85 -0.11 18.59
C ILE A 308 -5.46 0.05 17.99
N ALA A 309 -5.08 -0.89 17.11
CA ALA A 309 -3.73 -1.05 16.65
C ALA A 309 -3.28 0.03 15.65
N ILE A 310 -4.18 0.60 14.83
CA ILE A 310 -3.83 1.65 13.87
C ILE A 310 -3.48 2.98 14.56
N PRO A 311 -4.28 3.50 15.50
CA PRO A 311 -3.89 4.69 16.27
C PRO A 311 -2.63 4.46 17.11
N ALA A 312 -2.50 3.29 17.75
CA ALA A 312 -1.31 2.94 18.51
C ALA A 312 -0.06 2.93 17.62
N ALA A 313 -0.11 2.30 16.45
CA ALA A 313 0.97 2.31 15.48
C ALA A 313 1.37 3.74 15.06
N THR A 314 0.38 4.62 14.90
CA THR A 314 0.63 6.04 14.56
C THR A 314 1.44 6.72 15.67
N VAL A 315 1.06 6.54 16.93
CA VAL A 315 1.75 7.13 18.08
C VAL A 315 3.15 6.52 18.25
N ILE A 316 3.27 5.19 18.12
CA ILE A 316 4.56 4.49 18.18
C ILE A 316 5.53 5.04 17.13
N LEU A 317 5.09 5.21 15.89
CA LEU A 317 5.93 5.75 14.82
C LEU A 317 6.33 7.21 15.06
N TRP A 318 5.42 8.04 15.56
CA TRP A 318 5.73 9.44 15.86
C TRP A 318 6.69 9.59 17.04
N LEU A 319 6.48 8.81 18.12
CA LEU A 319 7.40 8.78 19.25
C LEU A 319 8.76 8.24 18.85
N SER A 320 8.83 7.20 18.04
CA SER A 320 10.10 6.67 17.51
C SER A 320 10.84 7.70 16.66
N ALA A 321 10.12 8.44 15.80
CA ALA A 321 10.71 9.54 15.03
C ALA A 321 11.20 10.68 15.95
N ALA A 322 10.47 11.00 17.00
CA ALA A 322 10.88 11.98 18.00
C ALA A 322 12.14 11.54 18.77
N ILE A 323 12.20 10.26 19.18
CA ILE A 323 13.39 9.69 19.82
C ILE A 323 14.62 9.80 18.90
N LEU A 324 14.48 9.45 17.62
CA LEU A 324 15.58 9.57 16.66
C LEU A 324 16.06 11.02 16.52
N LEU A 325 15.13 11.97 16.47
CA LEU A 325 15.47 13.39 16.39
C LEU A 325 16.14 13.89 17.68
N LEU A 326 15.60 13.52 18.84
CA LEU A 326 16.19 13.89 20.14
C LEU A 326 17.58 13.30 20.31
N THR A 327 17.80 12.05 19.89
CA THR A 327 19.13 11.43 19.92
C THR A 327 20.15 12.21 19.10
N LEU A 328 19.77 12.73 17.93
CA LEU A 328 20.66 13.62 17.15
C LEU A 328 20.97 14.92 17.91
N LEU A 329 20.00 15.46 18.64
CA LEU A 329 20.18 16.70 19.40
C LEU A 329 21.05 16.52 20.65
N THR A 330 21.10 15.31 21.25
CA THR A 330 21.99 15.04 22.40
C THR A 330 23.49 15.18 22.07
N HIS A 331 23.86 15.02 20.80
CA HIS A 331 25.24 15.23 20.35
C HIS A 331 25.66 16.71 20.34
N ILE A 332 24.74 17.67 20.50
CA ILE A 332 25.00 19.09 20.56
C ILE A 332 25.06 19.49 22.03
N PRO A 333 26.24 19.92 22.59
CA PRO A 333 26.42 20.14 24.03
C PRO A 333 25.41 21.10 24.67
N LEU A 334 24.97 22.14 23.92
CA LEU A 334 23.97 23.10 24.41
C LEU A 334 22.57 22.52 24.49
N MET A 335 22.25 21.53 23.62
CA MET A 335 20.94 20.91 23.51
C MET A 335 20.80 19.68 24.41
N SER A 336 21.89 19.05 24.85
CA SER A 336 21.86 17.81 25.64
C SER A 336 21.10 17.97 26.94
N LEU A 337 21.26 19.13 27.63
CA LEU A 337 20.58 19.41 28.90
C LEU A 337 19.06 19.32 28.83
N LEU A 338 18.47 19.70 27.69
CA LEU A 338 17.01 19.65 27.45
C LEU A 338 16.56 18.37 26.76
N SER A 339 17.42 17.81 25.91
CA SER A 339 17.06 16.63 25.10
C SER A 339 17.09 15.33 25.90
N GLU A 340 17.97 15.16 26.87
CA GLU A 340 18.05 13.94 27.69
C GLU A 340 16.77 13.66 28.50
N PRO A 341 16.24 14.60 29.34
CA PRO A 341 15.01 14.33 30.07
C PRO A 341 13.81 14.10 29.13
N LEU A 342 13.76 14.81 27.98
CA LEU A 342 12.71 14.63 26.99
C LEU A 342 12.83 13.27 26.28
N LEU A 343 14.04 12.79 26.05
CA LEU A 343 14.33 11.47 25.49
C LEU A 343 13.81 10.36 26.41
N HIS A 344 14.09 10.44 27.71
CA HIS A 344 13.58 9.48 28.69
C HIS A 344 12.05 9.51 28.81
N PHE A 345 11.45 10.70 28.77
CA PHE A 345 9.99 10.83 28.79
C PHE A 345 9.35 10.23 27.54
N THR A 346 9.86 10.52 26.36
CA THR A 346 9.35 9.96 25.10
C THR A 346 9.56 8.45 25.00
N ALA A 347 10.70 7.93 25.51
CA ALA A 347 10.97 6.50 25.58
C ALA A 347 9.99 5.78 26.52
N SER A 348 9.72 6.35 27.70
CA SER A 348 8.73 5.82 28.64
C SER A 348 7.31 5.79 28.03
N GLY A 349 6.92 6.84 27.32
CA GLY A 349 5.66 6.88 26.58
C GLY A 349 5.60 5.81 25.48
N LEU A 350 6.69 5.62 24.73
CA LEU A 350 6.79 4.59 23.70
C LEU A 350 6.60 3.19 24.29
N ILE A 351 7.29 2.87 25.39
CA ILE A 351 7.19 1.59 26.10
C ILE A 351 5.75 1.35 26.56
N SER A 352 5.16 2.33 27.26
CA SER A 352 3.81 2.22 27.81
C SER A 352 2.76 1.94 26.72
N ILE A 353 2.83 2.65 25.59
CA ILE A 353 1.89 2.45 24.47
C ILE A 353 2.11 1.10 23.79
N THR A 354 3.37 0.68 23.60
CA THR A 354 3.69 -0.62 23.01
C THR A 354 3.16 -1.76 23.89
N GLN A 355 3.38 -1.69 25.21
CA GLN A 355 2.89 -2.69 26.17
C GLN A 355 1.35 -2.71 26.24
N ALA A 356 0.72 -1.54 26.29
CA ALA A 356 -0.75 -1.45 26.28
C ALA A 356 -1.33 -2.07 25.00
N THR A 357 -0.71 -1.78 23.84
CA THR A 357 -1.14 -2.34 22.55
C THR A 357 -0.96 -3.85 22.53
N ASN A 358 0.20 -4.35 22.93
CA ASN A 358 0.50 -5.78 22.97
C ASN A 358 -0.45 -6.53 23.92
N THR A 359 -0.71 -5.97 25.10
CA THR A 359 -1.68 -6.52 26.06
C THR A 359 -3.10 -6.55 25.50
N ALA A 360 -3.54 -5.47 24.86
CA ALA A 360 -4.86 -5.39 24.24
C ALA A 360 -5.00 -6.45 23.11
N LEU A 361 -3.98 -6.61 22.27
CA LEU A 361 -3.97 -7.64 21.22
C LEU A 361 -3.95 -9.04 21.83
N LYS A 362 -3.18 -9.29 22.87
CA LYS A 362 -3.15 -10.57 23.58
C LYS A 362 -4.51 -10.91 24.17
N LEU A 363 -5.20 -9.96 24.78
CA LEU A 363 -6.54 -10.16 25.30
C LEU A 363 -7.54 -10.52 24.19
N THR A 364 -7.44 -9.93 23.01
CA THR A 364 -8.32 -10.30 21.87
C THR A 364 -8.07 -11.71 21.36
N THR A 365 -6.85 -12.24 21.49
CA THR A 365 -6.56 -13.64 21.11
C THR A 365 -7.15 -14.66 22.08
N MET A 366 -7.44 -14.26 23.33
CA MET A 366 -8.06 -15.13 24.34
C MET A 366 -9.59 -15.21 24.20
N LEU A 367 -10.19 -14.35 23.39
CA LEU A 367 -11.64 -14.38 23.16
C LEU A 367 -12.04 -15.64 22.37
N PRO A 368 -13.21 -16.22 22.65
CA PRO A 368 -13.68 -17.39 21.91
C PRO A 368 -13.88 -17.06 20.44
N GLY A 369 -13.37 -17.92 19.54
CA GLY A 369 -13.50 -17.69 18.10
C GLY A 369 -12.61 -16.55 17.56
N ALA A 370 -11.48 -16.25 18.20
CA ALA A 370 -10.58 -15.18 17.76
C ALA A 370 -10.09 -15.37 16.32
N SER A 371 -9.84 -16.61 15.92
CA SER A 371 -9.55 -16.95 14.51
C SER A 371 -10.24 -18.25 14.11
N ILE A 372 -10.61 -18.33 12.83
CA ILE A 372 -11.08 -19.54 12.18
C ILE A 372 -9.97 -20.00 11.25
N ASP A 373 -9.37 -21.14 11.58
CA ASP A 373 -8.23 -21.70 10.85
C ASP A 373 -8.66 -22.90 10.00
N GLY A 374 -7.81 -23.26 9.01
CA GLY A 374 -8.00 -24.47 8.20
C GLY A 374 -9.00 -24.31 7.04
N ILE A 375 -9.39 -23.09 6.72
CA ILE A 375 -10.27 -22.81 5.57
C ILE A 375 -9.45 -23.01 4.28
N LYS A 376 -9.90 -23.91 3.41
CA LYS A 376 -9.27 -24.16 2.11
C LYS A 376 -10.24 -23.73 1.00
N ILE A 377 -9.84 -22.76 0.20
CA ILE A 377 -10.59 -22.37 -1.00
C ILE A 377 -9.72 -22.54 -2.25
N ASN A 378 -10.34 -22.99 -3.34
CA ASN A 378 -9.70 -23.15 -4.65
C ASN A 378 -9.83 -21.89 -5.49
N ILE A 379 -9.02 -21.77 -6.57
CA ILE A 379 -9.08 -20.63 -7.50
C ILE A 379 -10.49 -20.35 -8.03
N PRO A 380 -11.31 -21.35 -8.48
CA PRO A 380 -12.68 -21.08 -8.92
C PRO A 380 -13.56 -20.47 -7.83
N GLN A 381 -13.42 -20.91 -6.57
CA GLN A 381 -14.15 -20.36 -5.43
C GLN A 381 -13.73 -18.92 -5.14
N LEU A 382 -12.42 -18.65 -5.20
CA LEU A 382 -11.89 -17.28 -5.07
C LEU A 382 -12.47 -16.34 -6.15
N CYS A 383 -12.49 -16.79 -7.40
CA CYS A 383 -13.09 -16.05 -8.51
C CYS A 383 -14.60 -15.81 -8.30
N LEU A 384 -15.32 -16.81 -7.79
CA LEU A 384 -16.75 -16.70 -7.48
C LEU A 384 -16.99 -15.64 -6.39
N ILE A 385 -16.19 -15.63 -5.31
CA ILE A 385 -16.31 -14.64 -4.23
C ILE A 385 -16.11 -13.22 -4.80
N TYR A 386 -15.06 -13.00 -5.60
CA TYR A 386 -14.85 -11.67 -6.21
C TYR A 386 -15.96 -11.29 -7.19
N PHE A 387 -16.49 -12.24 -7.95
CA PHE A 387 -17.64 -12.01 -8.81
C PHE A 387 -18.87 -11.56 -8.00
N CYS A 388 -19.17 -12.24 -6.89
CA CYS A 388 -20.27 -11.85 -5.99
C CYS A 388 -20.06 -10.44 -5.39
N ILE A 389 -18.82 -10.09 -5.00
CA ILE A 389 -18.47 -8.75 -4.50
C ILE A 389 -18.74 -7.69 -5.57
N ILE A 390 -18.33 -7.92 -6.81
CA ILE A 390 -18.53 -6.99 -7.93
C ILE A 390 -20.02 -6.83 -8.24
N VAL A 391 -20.79 -7.93 -8.31
CA VAL A 391 -22.24 -7.90 -8.55
C VAL A 391 -22.94 -7.12 -7.43
N GLY A 392 -22.59 -7.39 -6.18
CA GLY A 392 -23.11 -6.66 -5.01
C GLY A 392 -22.81 -5.15 -5.10
N TYR A 393 -21.61 -4.79 -5.49
CA TYR A 393 -21.25 -3.37 -5.69
C TYR A 393 -22.09 -2.70 -6.78
N ILE A 394 -22.27 -3.36 -7.94
CA ILE A 394 -23.08 -2.84 -9.05
C ILE A 394 -24.52 -2.64 -8.58
N PHE A 395 -25.08 -3.60 -7.85
CA PHE A 395 -26.44 -3.53 -7.31
C PHE A 395 -26.62 -2.36 -6.36
N ILE A 396 -25.71 -2.18 -5.38
CA ILE A 396 -25.74 -1.06 -4.43
C ILE A 396 -25.63 0.29 -5.16
N ARG A 397 -24.78 0.39 -6.17
CA ARG A 397 -24.63 1.61 -6.96
C ARG A 397 -25.90 1.94 -7.75
N LYS A 398 -26.54 0.93 -8.33
CA LYS A 398 -27.78 1.09 -9.11
C LYS A 398 -28.96 1.53 -8.23
N THR A 399 -29.13 0.92 -7.07
CA THR A 399 -30.22 1.28 -6.12
C THR A 399 -30.06 2.71 -5.61
N ARG A 400 -28.83 3.16 -5.29
CA ARG A 400 -28.57 4.55 -4.91
C ARG A 400 -28.82 5.56 -6.02
N TYR A 401 -28.56 5.18 -7.28
CA TYR A 401 -28.86 6.04 -8.43
C TYR A 401 -30.36 6.28 -8.55
N TYR A 402 -31.17 5.22 -8.45
CA TYR A 402 -32.64 5.35 -8.51
C TYR A 402 -33.22 6.12 -7.33
N SER A 403 -32.70 5.93 -6.13
CA SER A 403 -33.14 6.69 -4.93
C SER A 403 -32.90 8.19 -5.07
N LYS A 404 -31.78 8.60 -5.68
CA LYS A 404 -31.49 10.03 -5.94
C LYS A 404 -32.33 10.64 -7.03
N THR A 405 -32.71 9.87 -8.05
CA THR A 405 -33.56 10.35 -9.16
C THR A 405 -35.04 10.44 -8.75
N SER A 406 -35.49 9.57 -7.85
CA SER A 406 -36.86 9.63 -7.32
C SER A 406 -37.11 10.75 -6.28
N SER A 407 -36.03 11.32 -5.71
CA SER A 407 -36.12 12.44 -4.77
C SER A 407 -36.05 13.85 -5.41
N ILE A 408 -36.00 13.95 -6.73
CA ILE A 408 -36.13 15.24 -7.44
C ILE A 408 -37.64 15.52 -7.58
N PRO A 409 -38.20 16.51 -6.86
CA PRO A 409 -39.61 16.86 -7.05
C PRO A 409 -39.78 17.36 -8.49
N PHE A 410 -40.76 16.80 -9.19
CA PHE A 410 -41.26 17.35 -10.46
C PHE A 410 -41.76 18.78 -10.18
N SER A 411 -40.92 19.78 -10.34
CA SER A 411 -41.41 21.16 -10.48
C SER A 411 -42.04 21.26 -11.87
N VAL A 412 -43.30 21.04 -11.91
CA VAL A 412 -44.17 21.44 -13.04
C VAL A 412 -43.98 22.92 -13.21
N LYS A 413 -43.21 23.32 -14.23
CA LYS A 413 -43.30 24.68 -14.76
C LYS A 413 -44.70 24.80 -15.43
N SER A 414 -45.66 25.26 -14.65
CA SER A 414 -46.87 25.85 -15.21
C SER A 414 -46.44 27.11 -15.96
N SER A 415 -46.31 26.98 -17.28
CA SER A 415 -46.32 28.12 -18.17
C SER A 415 -47.72 28.73 -18.17
N SER A 416 -48.00 29.70 -17.32
CA SER A 416 -49.10 30.61 -17.52
C SER A 416 -48.68 31.65 -18.59
N SER A 417 -49.11 31.41 -19.80
CA SER A 417 -49.33 32.44 -20.78
C SER A 417 -50.38 33.40 -20.24
N ALA A 418 -50.09 34.68 -20.13
CA ALA A 418 -51.05 35.77 -20.37
C ALA A 418 -50.34 37.13 -20.32
N PHE A 419 -50.50 37.84 -21.43
CA PHE A 419 -50.34 39.28 -21.70
C PHE A 419 -48.93 39.86 -21.76
#